data_ebd7b8ba3e5d4aaa877a2f720290f8be
#
_entry.id   ebd7b8ba3e5d4aaa877a2f720290f8be
#
_cell.length_a   1.000
_cell.length_b   1.000
_cell.length_c   1.000
_cell.angle_alpha   90.00
_cell.angle_beta   90.00
_cell.angle_gamma   90.00
#
_symmetry.space_group_name_H-M   'P 1'
#
loop_
_entity.id
_entity.type
_entity.pdbx_description
1 polymer ?
#
loop_
_entity_poly.entity_id
_entity_poly.type
_entity_poly.pdbx_seq_one_letter_code
_entity_poly.pdbx_strand_id
1 'polypeptide(L)'
;MAKKPDEKYGLFINGEFRDSKDGKFFDTYSPATKEKIASVAEATKEDVDDAVNAAWAAFDSWKNLDKIKRAEILLKIADVIDANKEDLAYIESLDNGKPLRETLNVDIPFAADHFRYFASAIRTEEDTSNFLDSKTLSLVFREPIGVVGQIVPWNFPFLMAAWKLAPVLASGCCTVLKSSSSTPLSILELAKLVKDIIPKGVFNVISGAGSKSGQYILDHNGFRKLAFTGSTEIGYSVAKAAAEKLIPATLELGGKSANIFFDDCDLDLAIDGVQLGILFNQGQVCCAGSRVFVQEGIYDEFVKRAVDQFNKIVVGNPLDINTQMGSQINEGQVAKIQACVDRAVADGDTVACGGSRYTEGELANGSFYKPTLITNVTNDSYAAQEEIFGPVAVIIKFKTEDEVIKYANESVYGLGGGVWTKDLNRAFRVSRSIETGRVWVNTYNAIPAGAPFGGYKTSGIGRETHKVILDHYTQMKNILIKLDENPSGFYPKK
;
A
#
# COMPACT_ATOMS: atom_id res chain seq x y z
N MET A 1 15.91 -16.25 19.43
CA MET A 1 16.49 -15.47 18.34
C MET A 1 15.58 -15.65 17.14
N ALA A 2 15.22 -14.57 16.44
CA ALA A 2 14.44 -14.67 15.23
C ALA A 2 15.17 -15.50 14.16
N LYS A 3 14.41 -16.18 13.33
CA LYS A 3 14.92 -17.00 12.23
C LYS A 3 15.58 -16.12 11.17
N LYS A 4 16.80 -16.42 10.80
CA LYS A 4 17.45 -15.75 9.67
C LYS A 4 16.79 -16.16 8.36
N PRO A 5 16.74 -15.26 7.34
CA PRO A 5 16.29 -15.63 6.01
C PRO A 5 17.18 -16.71 5.40
N ASP A 6 16.65 -17.47 4.44
CA ASP A 6 17.44 -18.42 3.67
C ASP A 6 18.43 -17.67 2.76
N GLU A 7 19.54 -18.30 2.40
CA GLU A 7 20.52 -17.70 1.49
C GLU A 7 20.02 -17.62 0.04
N LYS A 8 19.05 -18.46 -0.33
CA LYS A 8 18.52 -18.56 -1.70
C LYS A 8 17.01 -18.78 -1.70
N TYR A 9 16.30 -18.02 -2.55
CA TYR A 9 14.86 -18.13 -2.76
C TYR A 9 14.54 -18.36 -4.23
N GLY A 10 13.68 -19.35 -4.50
CA GLY A 10 13.07 -19.57 -5.81
C GLY A 10 11.81 -18.72 -6.03
N LEU A 11 11.22 -18.85 -7.21
CA LEU A 11 9.85 -18.41 -7.49
C LEU A 11 8.86 -19.40 -6.85
N PHE A 12 7.74 -18.92 -6.35
CA PHE A 12 6.66 -19.77 -5.84
C PHE A 12 5.55 -19.92 -6.87
N ILE A 13 5.50 -21.05 -7.55
CA ILE A 13 4.55 -21.30 -8.65
C ILE A 13 3.90 -22.66 -8.44
N ASN A 14 2.58 -22.71 -8.54
CA ASN A 14 1.79 -23.93 -8.42
C ASN A 14 2.03 -24.70 -7.09
N GLY A 15 2.20 -23.95 -5.99
CA GLY A 15 2.43 -24.51 -4.66
C GLY A 15 3.85 -25.01 -4.38
N GLU A 16 4.81 -24.74 -5.26
CA GLU A 16 6.19 -25.20 -5.15
C GLU A 16 7.19 -24.07 -5.41
N PHE A 17 8.32 -24.11 -4.69
CA PHE A 17 9.47 -23.25 -4.96
C PHE A 17 10.34 -23.86 -6.05
N ARG A 18 10.74 -23.02 -7.02
CA ARG A 18 11.61 -23.43 -8.12
C ARG A 18 12.52 -22.30 -8.57
N ASP A 19 13.65 -22.64 -9.18
CA ASP A 19 14.50 -21.66 -9.85
C ASP A 19 13.78 -21.10 -11.10
N SER A 20 14.20 -19.92 -11.58
CA SER A 20 13.72 -19.39 -12.86
C SER A 20 14.19 -20.24 -14.04
N LYS A 21 13.45 -20.16 -15.16
CA LYS A 21 13.75 -20.97 -16.38
C LYS A 21 15.15 -20.73 -16.94
N ASP A 22 15.69 -19.54 -16.79
CA ASP A 22 17.04 -19.18 -17.25
C ASP A 22 18.11 -19.32 -16.14
N GLY A 23 17.71 -19.73 -14.94
CA GLY A 23 18.59 -19.93 -13.80
C GLY A 23 19.18 -18.64 -13.20
N LYS A 24 18.65 -17.46 -13.57
CA LYS A 24 19.18 -16.19 -13.05
C LYS A 24 18.61 -15.83 -11.69
N PHE A 25 19.47 -15.18 -10.92
CA PHE A 25 19.19 -14.65 -9.59
C PHE A 25 19.64 -13.19 -9.52
N PHE A 26 18.98 -12.42 -8.67
CA PHE A 26 19.46 -11.13 -8.21
C PHE A 26 19.66 -11.18 -6.70
N ASP A 27 20.55 -10.34 -6.20
CA ASP A 27 20.84 -10.27 -4.78
C ASP A 27 20.02 -9.16 -4.10
N THR A 28 19.55 -9.43 -2.87
CA THR A 28 18.98 -8.42 -1.99
C THR A 28 19.98 -8.07 -0.88
N TYR A 29 19.96 -6.80 -0.47
CA TYR A 29 20.93 -6.24 0.46
C TYR A 29 20.23 -5.47 1.56
N SER A 30 20.74 -5.57 2.80
CA SER A 30 20.27 -4.72 3.89
C SER A 30 20.57 -3.25 3.58
N PRO A 31 19.56 -2.36 3.54
CA PRO A 31 19.80 -0.96 3.29
C PRO A 31 20.56 -0.26 4.43
N ALA A 32 20.51 -0.83 5.63
CA ALA A 32 21.18 -0.30 6.81
C ALA A 32 22.69 -0.64 6.85
N THR A 33 23.10 -1.83 6.37
CA THR A 33 24.49 -2.31 6.45
C THR A 33 25.14 -2.49 5.09
N LYS A 34 24.34 -2.54 4.01
CA LYS A 34 24.76 -2.91 2.64
C LYS A 34 25.29 -4.36 2.52
N GLU A 35 25.11 -5.17 3.54
CA GLU A 35 25.43 -6.59 3.48
C GLU A 35 24.39 -7.34 2.65
N LYS A 36 24.88 -8.32 1.88
CA LYS A 36 23.99 -9.22 1.15
C LYS A 36 23.19 -10.08 2.13
N ILE A 37 21.88 -10.16 1.89
CA ILE A 37 20.97 -10.98 2.68
C ILE A 37 20.74 -12.32 1.99
N ALA A 38 20.32 -12.30 0.72
CA ALA A 38 19.93 -13.49 -0.02
C ALA A 38 20.06 -13.29 -1.54
N SER A 39 20.02 -14.39 -2.29
CA SER A 39 19.82 -14.41 -3.73
C SER A 39 18.40 -14.87 -4.06
N VAL A 40 17.70 -14.17 -4.94
CA VAL A 40 16.29 -14.41 -5.30
C VAL A 40 16.16 -14.65 -6.80
N ALA A 41 15.40 -15.67 -7.21
CA ALA A 41 15.21 -16.00 -8.62
C ALA A 41 14.55 -14.83 -9.38
N GLU A 42 15.10 -14.47 -10.56
CA GLU A 42 14.54 -13.46 -11.45
C GLU A 42 13.61 -14.12 -12.49
N ALA A 43 12.29 -13.86 -12.40
CA ALA A 43 11.33 -14.50 -13.28
C ALA A 43 11.53 -14.09 -14.75
N THR A 44 11.48 -15.08 -15.64
CA THR A 44 11.41 -14.92 -17.09
C THR A 44 9.95 -14.73 -17.53
N LYS A 45 9.75 -14.48 -18.82
CA LYS A 45 8.41 -14.43 -19.42
C LYS A 45 7.71 -15.78 -19.28
N GLU A 46 8.44 -16.86 -19.54
CA GLU A 46 7.92 -18.23 -19.47
C GLU A 46 7.54 -18.61 -18.01
N ASP A 47 8.23 -18.07 -17.01
CA ASP A 47 7.84 -18.25 -15.61
C ASP A 47 6.52 -17.56 -15.28
N VAL A 48 6.29 -16.37 -15.87
CA VAL A 48 5.00 -15.67 -15.77
C VAL A 48 3.90 -16.46 -16.48
N ASP A 49 4.17 -16.98 -17.69
CA ASP A 49 3.22 -17.83 -18.42
C ASP A 49 2.86 -19.07 -17.59
N ASP A 50 3.82 -19.75 -16.97
CA ASP A 50 3.59 -20.89 -16.08
C ASP A 50 2.74 -20.53 -14.85
N ALA A 51 3.02 -19.38 -14.22
CA ALA A 51 2.27 -18.91 -13.04
C ALA A 51 0.81 -18.59 -13.40
N VAL A 52 0.57 -17.95 -14.54
CA VAL A 52 -0.77 -17.63 -15.03
C VAL A 52 -1.52 -18.91 -15.40
N ASN A 53 -0.86 -19.87 -16.08
CA ASN A 53 -1.46 -21.16 -16.43
C ASN A 53 -1.83 -21.97 -15.17
N ALA A 54 -0.96 -21.99 -14.15
CA ALA A 54 -1.25 -22.62 -12.86
C ALA A 54 -2.46 -21.97 -12.18
N ALA A 55 -2.55 -20.62 -12.22
CA ALA A 55 -3.67 -19.89 -11.65
C ALA A 55 -5.00 -20.19 -12.37
N TRP A 56 -5.00 -20.29 -13.68
CA TRP A 56 -6.20 -20.68 -14.44
C TRP A 56 -6.60 -22.13 -14.22
N ALA A 57 -5.63 -23.03 -14.09
CA ALA A 57 -5.93 -24.46 -13.78
C ALA A 57 -6.59 -24.61 -12.40
N ALA A 58 -6.25 -23.76 -11.43
CA ALA A 58 -6.85 -23.77 -10.10
C ALA A 58 -8.18 -23.01 -10.00
N PHE A 59 -8.49 -22.10 -10.94
CA PHE A 59 -9.56 -21.12 -10.80
C PHE A 59 -10.94 -21.78 -10.62
N ASP A 60 -11.29 -22.78 -11.43
CA ASP A 60 -12.62 -23.40 -11.36
C ASP A 60 -12.88 -24.09 -10.02
N SER A 61 -11.88 -24.77 -9.46
CA SER A 61 -12.00 -25.40 -8.15
C SER A 61 -12.07 -24.37 -7.03
N TRP A 62 -11.30 -23.27 -7.12
CA TRP A 62 -11.25 -22.24 -6.11
C TRP A 62 -12.50 -21.36 -6.09
N LYS A 63 -12.98 -20.90 -7.24
CA LYS A 63 -14.20 -20.07 -7.31
C LYS A 63 -15.45 -20.79 -6.80
N ASN A 64 -15.51 -22.12 -7.02
CA ASN A 64 -16.63 -22.97 -6.60
C ASN A 64 -16.49 -23.51 -5.17
N LEU A 65 -15.38 -23.23 -4.48
CA LEU A 65 -15.22 -23.60 -3.07
C LEU A 65 -16.18 -22.75 -2.22
N ASP A 66 -16.87 -23.39 -1.27
CA ASP A 66 -17.80 -22.69 -0.37
C ASP A 66 -17.16 -21.48 0.30
N LYS A 67 -17.92 -20.38 0.42
CA LYS A 67 -17.46 -19.14 1.11
C LYS A 67 -16.96 -19.46 2.53
N ILE A 68 -17.58 -20.40 3.24
CA ILE A 68 -17.17 -20.83 4.59
C ILE A 68 -15.76 -21.42 4.55
N LYS A 69 -15.50 -22.35 3.63
CA LYS A 69 -14.18 -22.98 3.51
C LYS A 69 -13.08 -22.01 3.09
N ARG A 70 -13.39 -21.06 2.18
CA ARG A 70 -12.44 -19.98 1.88
C ARG A 70 -12.15 -19.12 3.10
N ALA A 71 -13.17 -18.77 3.89
CA ALA A 71 -12.98 -18.04 5.14
C ALA A 71 -12.09 -18.80 6.14
N GLU A 72 -12.27 -20.11 6.29
CA GLU A 72 -11.41 -20.94 7.14
C GLU A 72 -9.95 -20.95 6.67
N ILE A 73 -9.70 -20.95 5.37
CA ILE A 73 -8.34 -20.83 4.80
C ILE A 73 -7.73 -19.48 5.14
N LEU A 74 -8.49 -18.38 4.98
CA LEU A 74 -8.02 -17.03 5.33
C LEU A 74 -7.70 -16.90 6.83
N LEU A 75 -8.50 -17.48 7.71
CA LEU A 75 -8.23 -17.53 9.15
C LEU A 75 -6.95 -18.32 9.46
N LYS A 76 -6.71 -19.46 8.81
CA LYS A 76 -5.47 -20.23 8.97
C LYS A 76 -4.24 -19.44 8.51
N ILE A 77 -4.37 -18.64 7.43
CA ILE A 77 -3.30 -17.74 6.99
C ILE A 77 -3.01 -16.71 8.08
N ALA A 78 -4.04 -16.08 8.65
CA ALA A 78 -3.85 -15.12 9.74
C ALA A 78 -3.19 -15.75 10.96
N ASP A 79 -3.60 -16.95 11.35
CA ASP A 79 -3.05 -17.67 12.51
C ASP A 79 -1.57 -18.05 12.30
N VAL A 80 -1.21 -18.45 11.09
CA VAL A 80 0.20 -18.78 10.78
C VAL A 80 1.07 -17.52 10.70
N ILE A 81 0.53 -16.38 10.27
CA ILE A 81 1.23 -15.09 10.33
C ILE A 81 1.51 -14.72 11.79
N ASP A 82 0.50 -14.77 12.67
CA ASP A 82 0.67 -14.46 14.09
C ASP A 82 1.65 -15.42 14.78
N ALA A 83 1.60 -16.72 14.45
CA ALA A 83 2.50 -17.71 15.02
C ALA A 83 3.98 -17.51 14.61
N ASN A 84 4.23 -16.77 13.50
CA ASN A 84 5.58 -16.49 12.99
C ASN A 84 5.89 -14.98 12.99
N LYS A 85 5.19 -14.21 13.82
CA LYS A 85 5.24 -12.74 13.84
C LYS A 85 6.65 -12.19 14.00
N GLU A 86 7.42 -12.72 14.95
CA GLU A 86 8.78 -12.25 15.26
C GLU A 86 9.74 -12.50 14.09
N ASP A 87 9.66 -13.67 13.46
CA ASP A 87 10.50 -14.05 12.32
C ASP A 87 10.18 -13.19 11.09
N LEU A 88 8.89 -13.02 10.79
CA LEU A 88 8.42 -12.19 9.69
C LEU A 88 8.79 -10.72 9.89
N ALA A 89 8.62 -10.19 11.10
CA ALA A 89 8.97 -8.82 11.43
C ALA A 89 10.48 -8.57 11.32
N TYR A 90 11.30 -9.51 11.78
CA TYR A 90 12.75 -9.45 11.65
C TYR A 90 13.18 -9.41 10.18
N ILE A 91 12.65 -10.32 9.35
CA ILE A 91 12.98 -10.40 7.92
C ILE A 91 12.51 -9.15 7.18
N GLU A 92 11.30 -8.66 7.46
CA GLU A 92 10.77 -7.41 6.90
C GLU A 92 11.68 -6.22 7.22
N SER A 93 12.10 -6.07 8.49
CA SER A 93 12.99 -4.99 8.92
C SER A 93 14.39 -5.10 8.30
N LEU A 94 14.94 -6.29 8.19
CA LEU A 94 16.25 -6.54 7.60
C LEU A 94 16.29 -6.17 6.12
N ASP A 95 15.25 -6.57 5.37
CA ASP A 95 15.16 -6.41 3.91
C ASP A 95 14.73 -4.98 3.51
N ASN A 96 13.92 -4.31 4.33
CA ASN A 96 13.37 -2.98 4.05
C ASN A 96 14.16 -1.83 4.70
N GLY A 97 14.73 -2.06 5.88
CA GLY A 97 15.40 -1.01 6.67
C GLY A 97 14.52 -0.27 7.66
N LYS A 98 13.21 -0.56 7.76
CA LYS A 98 12.31 0.03 8.75
C LYS A 98 12.54 -0.55 10.15
N PRO A 99 12.23 0.21 11.22
CA PRO A 99 12.45 -0.26 12.58
C PRO A 99 11.66 -1.52 12.93
N LEU A 100 12.30 -2.47 13.60
CA LEU A 100 11.68 -3.70 14.09
C LEU A 100 10.43 -3.43 14.95
N ARG A 101 10.41 -2.33 15.71
CA ARG A 101 9.23 -1.93 16.50
C ARG A 101 8.00 -1.64 15.61
N GLU A 102 8.20 -1.18 14.36
CA GLU A 102 7.11 -0.90 13.42
C GLU A 102 6.59 -2.20 12.81
N THR A 103 7.48 -3.08 12.35
CA THR A 103 7.09 -4.36 11.77
C THR A 103 6.40 -5.26 12.78
N LEU A 104 6.88 -5.30 14.04
CA LEU A 104 6.27 -6.07 15.13
C LEU A 104 4.89 -5.56 15.56
N ASN A 105 4.67 -4.25 15.55
CA ASN A 105 3.45 -3.68 16.11
C ASN A 105 2.45 -3.21 15.07
N VAL A 106 2.87 -3.06 13.81
CA VAL A 106 2.02 -2.55 12.72
C VAL A 106 1.98 -3.52 11.54
N ASP A 107 3.06 -3.72 10.80
CA ASP A 107 3.02 -4.37 9.49
C ASP A 107 2.49 -5.81 9.58
N ILE A 108 3.08 -6.64 10.44
CA ILE A 108 2.71 -8.05 10.54
C ILE A 108 1.34 -8.25 11.22
N PRO A 109 1.02 -7.58 12.36
CA PRO A 109 -0.31 -7.70 12.96
C PRO A 109 -1.44 -7.21 12.06
N PHE A 110 -1.24 -6.08 11.35
CA PHE A 110 -2.27 -5.57 10.45
C PHE A 110 -2.46 -6.47 9.23
N ALA A 111 -1.41 -7.09 8.73
CA ALA A 111 -1.53 -8.09 7.67
C ALA A 111 -2.40 -9.28 8.10
N ALA A 112 -2.18 -9.83 9.31
CA ALA A 112 -3.02 -10.89 9.86
C ALA A 112 -4.48 -10.44 10.04
N ASP A 113 -4.70 -9.19 10.53
CA ASP A 113 -6.04 -8.63 10.71
C ASP A 113 -6.79 -8.49 9.37
N HIS A 114 -6.12 -8.14 8.27
CA HIS A 114 -6.73 -8.07 6.95
C HIS A 114 -7.27 -9.44 6.49
N PHE A 115 -6.53 -10.51 6.70
CA PHE A 115 -7.04 -11.86 6.41
C PHE A 115 -8.26 -12.21 7.27
N ARG A 116 -8.27 -11.86 8.55
CA ARG A 116 -9.43 -12.06 9.44
C ARG A 116 -10.63 -11.24 9.03
N TYR A 117 -10.39 -9.97 8.68
CA TYR A 117 -11.44 -9.09 8.19
C TYR A 117 -12.14 -9.67 6.95
N PHE A 118 -11.37 -10.08 5.93
CA PHE A 118 -11.95 -10.62 4.70
C PHE A 118 -12.55 -12.02 4.88
N ALA A 119 -12.05 -12.84 5.79
CA ALA A 119 -12.70 -14.09 6.19
C ALA A 119 -14.10 -13.84 6.76
N SER A 120 -14.26 -12.76 7.52
CA SER A 120 -15.57 -12.35 8.07
C SER A 120 -16.46 -11.72 6.99
N ALA A 121 -15.90 -10.83 6.17
CA ALA A 121 -16.62 -10.08 5.14
C ALA A 121 -17.30 -11.00 4.13
N ILE A 122 -16.59 -12.00 3.59
CA ILE A 122 -17.17 -12.89 2.57
C ILE A 122 -18.33 -13.76 3.08
N ARG A 123 -18.41 -13.98 4.39
CA ARG A 123 -19.52 -14.76 5.01
C ARG A 123 -20.79 -13.91 5.14
N THR A 124 -20.70 -12.61 5.08
CA THR A 124 -21.80 -11.65 5.19
C THR A 124 -22.16 -10.99 3.85
N GLU A 125 -21.44 -11.33 2.77
CA GLU A 125 -21.78 -10.86 1.43
C GLU A 125 -23.02 -11.60 0.92
N GLU A 126 -24.02 -10.80 0.51
CA GLU A 126 -25.31 -11.26 0.01
C GLU A 126 -25.48 -10.94 -1.47
N ASP A 127 -26.04 -11.89 -2.19
CA ASP A 127 -26.58 -11.66 -3.53
C ASP A 127 -27.96 -11.03 -3.41
N THR A 128 -28.42 -10.30 -4.42
CA THR A 128 -29.69 -9.59 -4.35
C THR A 128 -30.74 -10.25 -5.24
N SER A 129 -31.98 -10.25 -4.76
CA SER A 129 -33.17 -10.63 -5.54
C SER A 129 -34.23 -9.56 -5.46
N ASN A 130 -34.89 -9.27 -6.58
CA ASN A 130 -35.96 -8.28 -6.64
C ASN A 130 -37.05 -8.71 -7.63
N PHE A 131 -38.31 -8.64 -7.20
CA PHE A 131 -39.43 -8.72 -8.11
C PHE A 131 -39.62 -7.36 -8.80
N LEU A 132 -39.34 -7.30 -10.11
CA LEU A 132 -39.55 -6.07 -10.91
C LEU A 132 -41.04 -5.81 -11.15
N ASP A 133 -41.79 -6.89 -11.28
CA ASP A 133 -43.25 -6.94 -11.32
C ASP A 133 -43.72 -8.31 -10.85
N SER A 134 -45.02 -8.58 -10.89
CA SER A 134 -45.62 -9.89 -10.47
C SER A 134 -45.16 -11.09 -11.29
N LYS A 135 -44.48 -10.88 -12.42
CA LYS A 135 -44.13 -11.91 -13.39
C LYS A 135 -42.63 -11.99 -13.69
N THR A 136 -41.84 -11.05 -13.15
CA THR A 136 -40.41 -10.95 -13.47
C THR A 136 -39.59 -10.87 -12.19
N LEU A 137 -38.74 -11.89 -11.98
CA LEU A 137 -37.77 -11.97 -10.91
C LEU A 137 -36.38 -11.63 -11.46
N SER A 138 -35.70 -10.66 -10.83
CA SER A 138 -34.30 -10.32 -11.09
C SER A 138 -33.43 -10.89 -9.98
N LEU A 139 -32.42 -11.69 -10.34
CA LEU A 139 -31.38 -12.15 -9.45
C LEU A 139 -30.05 -11.49 -9.85
N VAL A 140 -29.29 -10.99 -8.90
CA VAL A 140 -27.97 -10.41 -9.15
C VAL A 140 -26.93 -11.14 -8.31
N PHE A 141 -25.99 -11.76 -8.99
CA PHE A 141 -24.89 -12.50 -8.39
C PHE A 141 -23.56 -11.75 -8.58
N ARG A 142 -22.65 -11.89 -7.61
CA ARG A 142 -21.25 -11.47 -7.71
C ARG A 142 -20.38 -12.68 -8.02
N GLU A 143 -19.74 -12.68 -9.19
CA GLU A 143 -18.87 -13.76 -9.64
C GLU A 143 -17.41 -13.32 -9.62
N PRO A 144 -16.45 -14.17 -9.18
CA PRO A 144 -15.02 -13.87 -9.25
C PRO A 144 -14.60 -13.51 -10.66
N ILE A 145 -13.77 -12.46 -10.80
CA ILE A 145 -13.35 -11.94 -12.11
C ILE A 145 -12.37 -12.87 -12.84
N GLY A 146 -11.60 -13.70 -12.12
CA GLY A 146 -10.65 -14.66 -12.72
C GLY A 146 -9.26 -14.59 -12.12
N VAL A 147 -8.22 -14.62 -12.96
CA VAL A 147 -6.81 -14.50 -12.56
C VAL A 147 -6.39 -13.04 -12.53
N VAL A 148 -5.78 -12.63 -11.42
CA VAL A 148 -5.38 -11.24 -11.16
C VAL A 148 -3.85 -11.11 -11.12
N GLY A 149 -3.30 -10.17 -11.89
CA GLY A 149 -1.90 -9.74 -11.77
C GLY A 149 -1.78 -8.67 -10.69
N GLN A 150 -0.95 -8.92 -9.69
CA GLN A 150 -0.76 -8.01 -8.55
C GLN A 150 0.71 -7.60 -8.47
N ILE A 151 0.98 -6.29 -8.34
CA ILE A 151 2.33 -5.75 -8.19
C ILE A 151 2.35 -4.91 -6.93
N VAL A 152 3.25 -5.24 -6.01
CA VAL A 152 3.39 -4.58 -4.71
C VAL A 152 4.68 -3.77 -4.61
N PRO A 153 4.68 -2.66 -3.84
CA PRO A 153 5.82 -1.78 -3.66
C PRO A 153 6.81 -2.35 -2.61
N TRP A 154 7.89 -1.61 -2.43
CA TRP A 154 8.96 -1.97 -1.48
C TRP A 154 8.79 -1.35 -0.09
N ASN A 155 7.94 -0.34 0.09
CA ASN A 155 7.88 0.39 1.37
C ASN A 155 7.08 -0.32 2.48
N PHE A 156 6.08 -1.11 2.13
CA PHE A 156 5.33 -1.99 3.03
C PHE A 156 5.12 -3.35 2.36
N PRO A 157 6.17 -4.13 2.10
CA PRO A 157 6.08 -5.32 1.26
C PRO A 157 5.04 -6.32 1.78
N PHE A 158 5.11 -6.70 3.05
CA PHE A 158 4.23 -7.70 3.65
C PHE A 158 2.79 -7.19 3.78
N LEU A 159 2.61 -5.96 4.28
CA LEU A 159 1.28 -5.39 4.49
C LEU A 159 0.56 -5.14 3.14
N MET A 160 1.25 -4.62 2.13
CA MET A 160 0.66 -4.41 0.79
C MET A 160 0.37 -5.72 0.07
N ALA A 161 1.17 -6.76 0.30
CA ALA A 161 0.82 -8.10 -0.17
C ALA A 161 -0.47 -8.59 0.50
N ALA A 162 -0.64 -8.44 1.81
CA ALA A 162 -1.85 -8.83 2.52
C ALA A 162 -3.09 -8.05 2.06
N TRP A 163 -2.96 -6.71 1.81
CA TRP A 163 -4.04 -5.88 1.26
C TRP A 163 -4.59 -6.41 -0.07
N LYS A 164 -3.73 -7.00 -0.89
CA LYS A 164 -4.10 -7.54 -2.19
C LYS A 164 -4.48 -9.03 -2.13
N LEU A 165 -3.77 -9.83 -1.31
CA LEU A 165 -4.01 -11.27 -1.20
C LEU A 165 -5.32 -11.58 -0.47
N ALA A 166 -5.60 -10.91 0.65
CA ALA A 166 -6.78 -11.22 1.44
C ALA A 166 -8.09 -11.04 0.63
N PRO A 167 -8.36 -9.91 -0.05
CA PRO A 167 -9.57 -9.76 -0.85
C PRO A 167 -9.60 -10.61 -2.12
N VAL A 168 -8.47 -10.82 -2.82
CA VAL A 168 -8.44 -11.64 -4.04
C VAL A 168 -8.77 -13.10 -3.73
N LEU A 169 -8.20 -13.63 -2.65
CA LEU A 169 -8.51 -15.00 -2.19
C LEU A 169 -9.95 -15.09 -1.68
N ALA A 170 -10.40 -14.12 -0.89
CA ALA A 170 -11.77 -14.05 -0.39
C ALA A 170 -12.80 -14.07 -1.51
N SER A 171 -12.59 -13.28 -2.57
CA SER A 171 -13.51 -13.19 -3.71
C SER A 171 -13.62 -14.48 -4.52
N GLY A 172 -12.67 -15.43 -4.39
CA GLY A 172 -12.60 -16.65 -5.21
C GLY A 172 -11.76 -16.47 -6.48
N CYS A 173 -11.00 -15.39 -6.61
CA CYS A 173 -10.01 -15.20 -7.66
C CYS A 173 -8.71 -15.94 -7.34
N CYS A 174 -7.91 -16.24 -8.38
CA CYS A 174 -6.52 -16.67 -8.26
C CYS A 174 -5.57 -15.53 -8.61
N THR A 175 -4.32 -15.62 -8.18
CA THR A 175 -3.40 -14.50 -8.37
C THR A 175 -1.98 -14.91 -8.70
N VAL A 176 -1.31 -14.04 -9.47
CA VAL A 176 0.15 -13.96 -9.61
C VAL A 176 0.59 -12.64 -9.02
N LEU A 177 1.28 -12.71 -7.88
CA LEU A 177 1.80 -11.54 -7.17
C LEU A 177 3.28 -11.36 -7.49
N LYS A 178 3.64 -10.15 -7.90
CA LYS A 178 5.03 -9.74 -8.08
C LYS A 178 5.50 -8.94 -6.88
N SER A 179 6.49 -9.48 -6.16
CA SER A 179 7.21 -8.75 -5.11
C SER A 179 8.08 -7.62 -5.69
N SER A 180 8.37 -6.60 -4.91
CA SER A 180 9.46 -5.68 -5.26
C SER A 180 10.80 -6.41 -5.28
N SER A 181 11.70 -6.04 -6.22
CA SER A 181 13.07 -6.56 -6.21
C SER A 181 13.92 -6.05 -5.05
N SER A 182 13.52 -4.92 -4.45
CA SER A 182 14.24 -4.37 -3.28
C SER A 182 13.83 -5.01 -1.96
N THR A 183 12.66 -5.66 -1.89
CA THR A 183 12.11 -6.24 -0.64
C THR A 183 11.28 -7.49 -0.94
N PRO A 184 11.88 -8.55 -1.45
CA PRO A 184 11.14 -9.75 -1.83
C PRO A 184 10.93 -10.75 -0.69
N LEU A 185 11.72 -10.67 0.40
CA LEU A 185 11.93 -11.80 1.30
C LEU A 185 10.70 -12.13 2.16
N SER A 186 10.08 -11.15 2.78
CA SER A 186 8.94 -11.39 3.67
C SER A 186 7.74 -12.02 2.95
N ILE A 187 7.51 -11.66 1.68
CA ILE A 187 6.46 -12.26 0.83
C ILE A 187 6.79 -13.70 0.48
N LEU A 188 8.05 -14.01 0.20
CA LEU A 188 8.50 -15.36 -0.09
C LEU A 188 8.44 -16.25 1.17
N GLU A 189 8.75 -15.69 2.35
CA GLU A 189 8.52 -16.39 3.62
C GLU A 189 7.03 -16.66 3.87
N LEU A 190 6.15 -15.69 3.59
CA LEU A 190 4.70 -15.95 3.64
C LEU A 190 4.31 -17.11 2.72
N ALA A 191 4.81 -17.14 1.49
CA ALA A 191 4.53 -18.24 0.56
C ALA A 191 4.97 -19.61 1.10
N LYS A 192 6.11 -19.69 1.80
CA LYS A 192 6.55 -20.92 2.50
C LYS A 192 5.57 -21.35 3.58
N LEU A 193 5.10 -20.40 4.39
CA LEU A 193 4.20 -20.67 5.51
C LEU A 193 2.81 -21.14 5.05
N VAL A 194 2.33 -20.65 3.89
CA VAL A 194 0.97 -20.93 3.42
C VAL A 194 0.87 -21.99 2.32
N LYS A 195 1.99 -22.55 1.85
CA LYS A 195 2.04 -23.49 0.70
C LYS A 195 1.15 -24.74 0.87
N ASP A 196 0.98 -25.20 2.11
CA ASP A 196 0.16 -26.38 2.44
C ASP A 196 -1.24 -25.98 2.96
N ILE A 197 -1.54 -24.68 3.03
CA ILE A 197 -2.83 -24.12 3.45
C ILE A 197 -3.67 -23.73 2.23
N ILE A 198 -3.04 -23.08 1.25
CA ILE A 198 -3.69 -22.62 0.01
C ILE A 198 -3.57 -23.71 -1.06
N PRO A 199 -4.63 -24.05 -1.79
CA PRO A 199 -4.55 -25.00 -2.89
C PRO A 199 -3.52 -24.56 -3.96
N LYS A 200 -2.82 -25.55 -4.56
CA LYS A 200 -1.82 -25.30 -5.60
C LYS A 200 -2.41 -24.44 -6.73
N GLY A 201 -1.65 -23.49 -7.24
CA GLY A 201 -2.03 -22.59 -8.32
C GLY A 201 -2.88 -21.37 -7.90
N VAL A 202 -3.58 -21.40 -6.78
CA VAL A 202 -4.43 -20.27 -6.32
C VAL A 202 -3.60 -19.01 -6.03
N PHE A 203 -2.43 -19.20 -5.43
CA PHE A 203 -1.46 -18.14 -5.10
C PHE A 203 -0.11 -18.47 -5.70
N ASN A 204 0.44 -17.53 -6.47
CA ASN A 204 1.75 -17.64 -7.09
C ASN A 204 2.54 -16.35 -6.83
N VAL A 205 3.85 -16.46 -6.58
CA VAL A 205 4.76 -15.33 -6.35
C VAL A 205 5.89 -15.38 -7.35
N ILE A 206 6.08 -14.29 -8.06
CA ILE A 206 7.25 -14.05 -8.91
C ILE A 206 8.04 -12.86 -8.38
N SER A 207 9.35 -12.87 -8.65
CA SER A 207 10.28 -11.82 -8.25
C SER A 207 11.10 -11.35 -9.43
N GLY A 208 11.76 -10.21 -9.32
CA GLY A 208 12.63 -9.64 -10.34
C GLY A 208 12.39 -8.15 -10.59
N ALA A 209 13.19 -7.59 -11.49
CA ALA A 209 13.15 -6.17 -11.81
C ALA A 209 11.79 -5.72 -12.37
N GLY A 210 11.32 -4.53 -11.98
CA GLY A 210 10.06 -3.96 -12.47
C GLY A 210 10.02 -3.82 -14.00
N SER A 211 11.13 -3.42 -14.60
CA SER A 211 11.31 -3.28 -16.06
C SER A 211 11.33 -4.60 -16.85
N LYS A 212 11.46 -5.76 -16.15
CA LYS A 212 11.40 -7.08 -16.74
C LYS A 212 10.16 -7.85 -16.26
N SER A 213 10.23 -8.46 -15.08
CA SER A 213 9.14 -9.29 -14.54
C SER A 213 7.84 -8.50 -14.35
N GLY A 214 7.90 -7.19 -14.02
CA GLY A 214 6.75 -6.31 -13.99
C GLY A 214 6.15 -6.11 -15.38
N GLN A 215 6.99 -5.84 -16.38
CA GLN A 215 6.55 -5.68 -17.76
C GLN A 215 5.92 -6.96 -18.32
N TYR A 216 6.47 -8.15 -17.99
CA TYR A 216 5.86 -9.43 -18.41
C TYR A 216 4.43 -9.59 -17.87
N ILE A 217 4.14 -9.14 -16.65
CA ILE A 217 2.75 -9.10 -16.14
C ILE A 217 1.90 -8.15 -16.98
N LEU A 218 2.39 -6.95 -17.25
CA LEU A 218 1.65 -5.96 -18.03
C LEU A 218 1.37 -6.43 -19.47
N ASP A 219 2.28 -7.14 -20.08
CA ASP A 219 2.16 -7.64 -21.46
C ASP A 219 1.28 -8.90 -21.55
N HIS A 220 1.14 -9.67 -20.48
CA HIS A 220 0.46 -10.96 -20.52
C HIS A 220 -1.08 -10.82 -20.64
N ASN A 221 -1.68 -11.50 -21.63
CA ASN A 221 -3.11 -11.43 -21.93
C ASN A 221 -4.01 -12.31 -21.03
N GLY A 222 -3.43 -13.16 -20.21
CA GLY A 222 -4.16 -14.11 -19.36
C GLY A 222 -4.73 -13.51 -18.08
N PHE A 223 -4.46 -12.26 -17.75
CA PHE A 223 -5.04 -11.60 -16.58
C PHE A 223 -6.43 -11.02 -16.90
N ARG A 224 -7.32 -11.04 -15.92
CA ARG A 224 -8.65 -10.41 -15.97
C ARG A 224 -8.70 -9.09 -15.19
N LYS A 225 -7.66 -8.78 -14.45
CA LYS A 225 -7.50 -7.55 -13.68
C LYS A 225 -6.03 -7.32 -13.37
N LEU A 226 -5.65 -6.06 -13.27
CA LEU A 226 -4.37 -5.64 -12.70
C LEU A 226 -4.61 -4.87 -11.38
N ALA A 227 -3.79 -5.14 -10.37
CA ALA A 227 -3.79 -4.40 -9.10
C ALA A 227 -2.36 -3.94 -8.81
N PHE A 228 -2.17 -2.65 -8.69
CA PHE A 228 -0.85 -2.04 -8.56
C PHE A 228 -0.81 -1.06 -7.39
N THR A 229 0.27 -1.11 -6.62
CA THR A 229 0.66 -0.06 -5.68
C THR A 229 2.10 0.36 -5.97
N GLY A 230 2.34 1.65 -6.16
CA GLY A 230 3.67 2.17 -6.47
C GLY A 230 3.65 3.63 -6.93
N SER A 231 4.66 4.05 -7.73
CA SER A 231 4.76 5.42 -8.22
C SER A 231 3.65 5.76 -9.22
N THR A 232 3.26 7.04 -9.25
CA THR A 232 2.27 7.56 -10.21
C THR A 232 2.69 7.33 -11.67
N GLU A 233 3.98 7.48 -11.98
CA GLU A 233 4.54 7.24 -13.32
C GLU A 233 4.29 5.80 -13.80
N ILE A 234 4.60 4.80 -12.97
CA ILE A 234 4.35 3.39 -13.30
C ILE A 234 2.85 3.09 -13.31
N GLY A 235 2.06 3.76 -12.44
CA GLY A 235 0.61 3.67 -12.44
C GLY A 235 -0.04 3.99 -13.78
N TYR A 236 0.45 5.01 -14.49
CA TYR A 236 0.01 5.30 -15.88
C TYR A 236 0.30 4.15 -16.84
N SER A 237 1.46 3.51 -16.73
CA SER A 237 1.83 2.35 -17.55
C SER A 237 0.91 1.15 -17.30
N VAL A 238 0.56 0.91 -16.03
CA VAL A 238 -0.39 -0.15 -15.63
C VAL A 238 -1.80 0.14 -16.14
N ALA A 239 -2.27 1.40 -16.00
CA ALA A 239 -3.56 1.83 -16.51
C ALA A 239 -3.66 1.65 -18.04
N LYS A 240 -2.62 2.04 -18.76
CA LYS A 240 -2.53 1.87 -20.22
C LYS A 240 -2.60 0.39 -20.61
N ALA A 241 -1.79 -0.47 -19.97
CA ALA A 241 -1.77 -1.90 -20.24
C ALA A 241 -3.13 -2.58 -19.95
N ALA A 242 -3.84 -2.14 -18.90
CA ALA A 242 -5.18 -2.60 -18.59
C ALA A 242 -6.21 -2.13 -19.63
N ALA A 243 -6.15 -0.87 -20.05
CA ALA A 243 -7.04 -0.30 -21.07
C ALA A 243 -6.88 -0.99 -22.45
N GLU A 244 -5.64 -1.29 -22.87
CA GLU A 244 -5.37 -2.01 -24.11
C GLU A 244 -5.99 -3.44 -24.13
N LYS A 245 -6.21 -4.03 -22.96
CA LYS A 245 -6.83 -5.36 -22.79
C LYS A 245 -8.31 -5.30 -22.40
N LEU A 246 -8.89 -4.11 -22.20
CA LEU A 246 -10.24 -3.90 -21.66
C LEU A 246 -10.47 -4.65 -20.34
N ILE A 247 -9.48 -4.65 -19.44
CA ILE A 247 -9.58 -5.21 -18.10
C ILE A 247 -9.52 -4.11 -17.05
N PRO A 248 -10.20 -4.28 -15.88
CA PRO A 248 -10.13 -3.30 -14.80
C PRO A 248 -8.73 -3.23 -14.16
N ALA A 249 -8.36 -2.05 -13.68
CA ALA A 249 -7.21 -1.84 -12.82
C ALA A 249 -7.61 -1.15 -11.53
N THR A 250 -7.00 -1.55 -10.39
CA THR A 250 -6.96 -0.76 -9.17
C THR A 250 -5.54 -0.24 -8.97
N LEU A 251 -5.42 1.05 -8.71
CA LEU A 251 -4.14 1.75 -8.64
C LEU A 251 -4.08 2.54 -7.32
N GLU A 252 -3.08 2.26 -6.50
CA GLU A 252 -2.72 3.04 -5.32
C GLU A 252 -1.36 3.67 -5.59
N LEU A 253 -1.33 5.00 -5.67
CA LEU A 253 -0.20 5.74 -6.21
C LEU A 253 0.35 6.73 -5.18
N GLY A 254 1.17 7.66 -5.64
CA GLY A 254 1.81 8.66 -4.79
C GLY A 254 0.87 9.66 -4.15
N GLY A 255 1.39 10.40 -3.19
CA GLY A 255 0.67 11.45 -2.48
C GLY A 255 1.56 12.58 -1.98
N LYS A 256 0.94 13.72 -1.72
CA LYS A 256 1.54 14.88 -1.03
C LYS A 256 0.53 15.40 -0.01
N SER A 257 0.25 14.58 1.00
CA SER A 257 -0.88 14.77 1.89
C SER A 257 -0.74 16.00 2.77
N ALA A 258 -1.86 16.73 2.92
CA ALA A 258 -1.99 17.85 3.84
C ALA A 258 -2.17 17.34 5.28
N ASN A 259 -1.39 17.88 6.23
CA ASN A 259 -1.54 17.64 7.67
C ASN A 259 -1.77 19.00 8.32
N ILE A 260 -3.01 19.30 8.74
CA ILE A 260 -3.52 20.65 9.05
C ILE A 260 -3.70 20.80 10.55
N PHE A 261 -3.02 21.79 11.14
CA PHE A 261 -3.03 22.09 12.57
C PHE A 261 -3.65 23.45 12.82
N PHE A 262 -4.83 23.48 13.42
CA PHE A 262 -5.52 24.70 13.83
C PHE A 262 -5.02 25.17 15.20
N ASP A 263 -5.19 26.46 15.51
CA ASP A 263 -4.71 27.11 16.73
C ASP A 263 -5.37 26.61 18.03
N ASP A 264 -6.55 25.97 17.92
CA ASP A 264 -7.25 25.32 19.02
C ASP A 264 -6.84 23.86 19.28
N CYS A 265 -5.95 23.28 18.46
CA CYS A 265 -5.51 21.90 18.65
C CYS A 265 -4.74 21.72 19.96
N ASP A 266 -4.66 20.47 20.44
CA ASP A 266 -3.73 20.12 21.51
C ASP A 266 -2.31 20.07 20.92
N LEU A 267 -1.44 20.95 21.40
CA LEU A 267 -0.12 21.10 20.81
C LEU A 267 0.81 19.90 21.05
N ASP A 268 0.64 19.19 22.17
CA ASP A 268 1.42 17.99 22.47
C ASP A 268 1.03 16.84 21.53
N LEU A 269 -0.28 16.64 21.32
CA LEU A 269 -0.79 15.68 20.33
C LEU A 269 -0.44 16.10 18.90
N ALA A 270 -0.42 17.38 18.60
CA ALA A 270 -0.04 17.90 17.29
C ALA A 270 1.42 17.59 16.94
N ILE A 271 2.34 17.75 17.91
CA ILE A 271 3.75 17.42 17.74
C ILE A 271 3.98 15.92 17.57
N ASP A 272 3.31 15.07 18.35
CA ASP A 272 3.30 13.62 18.13
C ASP A 272 2.74 13.27 16.74
N GLY A 273 1.65 13.94 16.35
CA GLY A 273 0.98 13.74 15.07
C GLY A 273 1.83 14.13 13.86
N VAL A 274 2.63 15.17 13.92
CA VAL A 274 3.54 15.52 12.83
C VAL A 274 4.70 14.52 12.73
N GLN A 275 5.24 14.04 13.87
CA GLN A 275 6.27 13.00 13.87
C GLN A 275 5.72 11.71 13.27
N LEU A 276 4.57 11.22 13.74
CA LEU A 276 3.91 10.03 13.20
C LEU A 276 3.56 10.19 11.72
N GLY A 277 3.13 11.40 11.32
CA GLY A 277 2.73 11.72 9.95
C GLY A 277 3.86 11.62 8.92
N ILE A 278 5.12 11.89 9.32
CA ILE A 278 6.23 11.96 8.37
C ILE A 278 7.42 11.05 8.70
N LEU A 279 7.63 10.67 9.97
CA LEU A 279 8.80 9.85 10.32
C LEU A 279 8.51 8.34 10.33
N PHE A 280 7.24 7.95 10.44
CA PHE A 280 6.82 6.56 10.31
C PHE A 280 7.34 5.98 8.99
N ASN A 281 7.91 4.78 9.03
CA ASN A 281 8.59 4.14 7.89
C ASN A 281 9.59 5.08 7.18
N GLN A 282 10.32 5.93 7.92
CA GLN A 282 11.31 6.88 7.40
C GLN A 282 10.74 7.85 6.34
N GLY A 283 9.44 8.18 6.44
CA GLY A 283 8.74 9.01 5.46
C GLY A 283 8.45 8.34 4.13
N GLN A 284 8.73 7.04 4.00
CA GLN A 284 8.48 6.25 2.81
C GLN A 284 7.03 5.73 2.80
N VAL A 285 6.08 6.64 2.93
CA VAL A 285 4.66 6.39 3.06
C VAL A 285 3.90 7.21 2.03
N CYS A 286 3.12 6.57 1.18
CA CYS A 286 2.36 7.24 0.12
C CYS A 286 1.40 8.32 0.65
N CYS A 287 0.83 8.12 1.84
CA CYS A 287 -0.05 9.07 2.49
C CYS A 287 0.64 9.93 3.57
N ALA A 288 1.99 9.96 3.62
CA ALA A 288 2.72 10.76 4.60
C ALA A 288 2.25 12.22 4.63
N GLY A 289 2.04 12.76 5.84
CA GLY A 289 1.61 14.13 6.07
C GLY A 289 2.75 15.13 5.82
N SER A 290 3.29 15.12 4.62
CA SER A 290 4.52 15.83 4.24
C SER A 290 4.32 17.32 3.96
N ARG A 291 3.07 17.78 3.72
CA ARG A 291 2.70 19.20 3.73
C ARG A 291 2.03 19.52 5.06
N VAL A 292 2.79 20.11 5.98
CA VAL A 292 2.32 20.49 7.31
C VAL A 292 1.81 21.92 7.26
N PHE A 293 0.51 22.10 7.40
CA PHE A 293 -0.13 23.43 7.46
C PHE A 293 -0.39 23.79 8.92
N VAL A 294 0.16 24.94 9.36
CA VAL A 294 0.03 25.39 10.75
C VAL A 294 -0.61 26.76 10.79
N GLN A 295 -1.68 26.92 11.57
CA GLN A 295 -2.36 28.20 11.72
C GLN A 295 -1.44 29.22 12.40
N GLU A 296 -1.47 30.48 11.94
CA GLU A 296 -0.50 31.52 12.33
C GLU A 296 -0.38 31.73 13.84
N GLY A 297 -1.48 31.56 14.60
CA GLY A 297 -1.51 31.76 16.04
C GLY A 297 -0.60 30.83 16.85
N ILE A 298 -0.29 29.64 16.32
CA ILE A 298 0.55 28.64 16.99
C ILE A 298 1.86 28.36 16.22
N TYR A 299 2.07 28.99 15.07
CA TYR A 299 3.12 28.61 14.12
C TYR A 299 4.52 28.60 14.74
N ASP A 300 4.92 29.66 15.41
CA ASP A 300 6.30 29.78 15.93
C ASP A 300 6.58 28.76 17.04
N GLU A 301 5.62 28.56 17.95
CA GLU A 301 5.74 27.55 19.01
C GLU A 301 5.69 26.13 18.43
N PHE A 302 4.84 25.86 17.44
CA PHE A 302 4.76 24.56 16.74
C PHE A 302 6.12 24.23 16.10
N VAL A 303 6.68 25.16 15.29
CA VAL A 303 7.96 24.95 14.60
C VAL A 303 9.07 24.66 15.61
N LYS A 304 9.17 25.49 16.67
CA LYS A 304 10.17 25.31 17.72
C LYS A 304 10.07 23.90 18.33
N ARG A 305 8.87 23.48 18.77
CA ARG A 305 8.66 22.16 19.39
C ARG A 305 8.91 21.02 18.40
N ALA A 306 8.46 21.15 17.16
CA ALA A 306 8.69 20.14 16.14
C ALA A 306 10.18 19.94 15.87
N VAL A 307 10.96 21.01 15.71
CA VAL A 307 12.43 20.95 15.56
C VAL A 307 13.08 20.28 16.76
N ASP A 308 12.70 20.67 17.98
CA ASP A 308 13.23 20.07 19.21
C ASP A 308 12.98 18.55 19.28
N GLN A 309 11.82 18.08 18.85
CA GLN A 309 11.48 16.67 18.87
C GLN A 309 12.12 15.89 17.71
N PHE A 310 12.19 16.48 16.50
CA PHE A 310 12.86 15.86 15.36
C PHE A 310 14.36 15.60 15.63
N ASN A 311 15.02 16.52 16.31
CA ASN A 311 16.42 16.38 16.72
C ASN A 311 16.65 15.29 17.78
N LYS A 312 15.61 14.82 18.49
CA LYS A 312 15.68 13.76 19.50
C LYS A 312 15.37 12.37 18.95
N ILE A 313 14.94 12.26 17.69
CA ILE A 313 14.62 10.97 17.08
C ILE A 313 15.85 10.07 17.06
N VAL A 314 15.72 8.89 17.63
CA VAL A 314 16.78 7.86 17.63
C VAL A 314 16.80 7.18 16.26
N VAL A 315 17.74 7.62 15.42
CA VAL A 315 18.02 6.98 14.12
C VAL A 315 19.10 5.92 14.33
N GLY A 316 18.87 4.70 13.85
CA GLY A 316 19.81 3.62 14.17
C GLY A 316 19.58 2.32 13.39
N ASN A 317 20.26 1.28 13.82
CA ASN A 317 20.07 -0.06 13.28
C ASN A 317 18.59 -0.46 13.37
N PRO A 318 17.93 -0.79 12.26
CA PRO A 318 16.51 -1.14 12.25
C PRO A 318 16.17 -2.36 13.13
N LEU A 319 17.12 -3.24 13.38
CA LEU A 319 16.92 -4.43 14.21
C LEU A 319 17.04 -4.17 15.72
N ASP A 320 17.49 -2.97 16.14
CA ASP A 320 17.42 -2.55 17.54
C ASP A 320 16.01 -2.05 17.85
N ILE A 321 15.37 -2.65 18.85
CA ILE A 321 14.00 -2.30 19.25
C ILE A 321 13.84 -0.85 19.72
N ASN A 322 14.92 -0.20 20.14
CA ASN A 322 14.95 1.20 20.57
C ASN A 322 15.06 2.18 19.39
N THR A 323 15.41 1.71 18.21
CA THR A 323 15.47 2.55 17.01
C THR A 323 14.08 3.08 16.68
N GLN A 324 13.99 4.40 16.51
CA GLN A 324 12.74 5.08 16.16
C GLN A 324 12.59 5.32 14.66
N MET A 325 13.70 5.49 13.95
CA MET A 325 13.74 5.63 12.50
C MET A 325 14.93 4.86 11.93
N GLY A 326 14.68 4.02 10.93
CA GLY A 326 15.67 3.20 10.27
C GLY A 326 16.30 3.86 9.04
N SER A 327 16.79 3.05 8.09
CA SER A 327 17.39 3.51 6.84
C SER A 327 16.36 3.68 5.73
N GLN A 328 16.66 4.53 4.75
CA GLN A 328 15.96 4.54 3.46
C GLN A 328 16.22 3.23 2.72
N ILE A 329 15.37 2.91 1.74
CA ILE A 329 15.46 1.63 1.02
C ILE A 329 16.81 1.42 0.30
N ASN A 330 17.43 2.46 -0.19
CA ASN A 330 18.72 2.39 -0.89
C ASN A 330 19.35 3.78 -1.09
N GLU A 331 20.57 3.82 -1.62
CA GLU A 331 21.31 5.04 -1.93
C GLU A 331 20.61 5.92 -2.99
N GLY A 332 19.91 5.31 -3.95
CA GLY A 332 19.15 6.07 -4.95
C GLY A 332 18.03 6.90 -4.33
N GLN A 333 17.36 6.35 -3.31
CA GLN A 333 16.34 7.10 -2.56
C GLN A 333 16.96 8.21 -1.71
N VAL A 334 18.09 7.96 -1.06
CA VAL A 334 18.86 9.01 -0.32
C VAL A 334 19.25 10.13 -1.27
N ALA A 335 19.76 9.83 -2.46
CA ALA A 335 20.13 10.83 -3.45
C ALA A 335 18.92 11.64 -3.95
N LYS A 336 17.75 10.98 -4.19
CA LYS A 336 16.50 11.66 -4.55
C LYS A 336 16.07 12.64 -3.46
N ILE A 337 16.08 12.22 -2.19
CA ILE A 337 15.71 13.07 -1.05
C ILE A 337 16.65 14.27 -0.97
N GLN A 338 17.97 14.04 -1.06
CA GLN A 338 18.97 15.13 -0.99
C GLN A 338 18.77 16.14 -2.13
N ALA A 339 18.55 15.68 -3.36
CA ALA A 339 18.31 16.56 -4.50
C ALA A 339 17.04 17.43 -4.30
N CYS A 340 15.99 16.89 -3.68
CA CYS A 340 14.79 17.67 -3.35
C CYS A 340 15.06 18.73 -2.28
N VAL A 341 15.85 18.39 -1.25
CA VAL A 341 16.23 19.35 -0.20
C VAL A 341 17.16 20.43 -0.74
N ASP A 342 18.15 20.06 -1.55
CA ASP A 342 19.07 21.00 -2.18
C ASP A 342 18.31 21.98 -3.10
N ARG A 343 17.31 21.49 -3.82
CA ARG A 343 16.43 22.31 -4.65
C ARG A 343 15.61 23.28 -3.81
N ALA A 344 15.01 22.84 -2.69
CA ALA A 344 14.27 23.70 -1.79
C ALA A 344 15.13 24.86 -1.25
N VAL A 345 16.36 24.55 -0.85
CA VAL A 345 17.34 25.57 -0.41
C VAL A 345 17.68 26.55 -1.53
N ALA A 346 17.89 26.06 -2.75
CA ALA A 346 18.17 26.90 -3.91
C ALA A 346 16.98 27.82 -4.29
N ASP A 347 15.76 27.36 -4.05
CA ASP A 347 14.53 28.12 -4.26
C ASP A 347 14.25 29.15 -3.12
N GLY A 348 15.09 29.17 -2.04
CA GLY A 348 15.01 30.12 -0.93
C GLY A 348 14.32 29.60 0.33
N ASP A 349 13.92 28.33 0.36
CA ASP A 349 13.36 27.69 1.55
C ASP A 349 14.41 27.49 2.65
N THR A 350 13.96 27.35 3.90
CA THR A 350 14.86 27.26 5.06
C THR A 350 14.80 25.88 5.69
N VAL A 351 15.92 25.17 5.74
CA VAL A 351 16.04 23.91 6.50
C VAL A 351 16.12 24.24 7.99
N ALA A 352 15.05 23.96 8.72
CA ALA A 352 14.96 24.22 10.17
C ALA A 352 15.68 23.14 11.01
N CYS A 353 15.72 21.89 10.53
CA CYS A 353 16.56 20.81 11.10
C CYS A 353 16.80 19.71 10.05
N GLY A 354 17.83 18.88 10.27
CA GLY A 354 18.19 17.76 9.39
C GLY A 354 18.83 18.20 8.07
N GLY A 355 18.20 17.90 6.95
CA GLY A 355 18.57 18.36 5.61
C GLY A 355 19.77 17.65 4.97
N SER A 356 20.27 16.57 5.55
CA SER A 356 21.40 15.82 5.00
C SER A 356 21.42 14.35 5.41
N ARG A 357 22.12 13.54 4.63
CA ARG A 357 22.45 12.17 5.03
C ARG A 357 23.42 12.14 6.22
N TYR A 358 23.52 10.99 6.88
CA TYR A 358 24.58 10.75 7.85
C TYR A 358 25.91 10.50 7.10
N THR A 359 26.98 11.19 7.53
CA THR A 359 28.32 11.10 6.93
C THR A 359 29.36 10.60 7.89
N GLU A 360 29.02 10.40 9.17
CA GLU A 360 29.94 9.98 10.23
C GLU A 360 29.34 8.82 11.05
N GLY A 361 30.21 8.07 11.72
CA GLY A 361 29.85 6.94 12.55
C GLY A 361 29.29 5.77 11.75
N GLU A 362 28.61 4.84 12.43
CA GLU A 362 28.09 3.61 11.83
C GLU A 362 27.01 3.88 10.76
N LEU A 363 26.23 4.95 10.93
CA LEU A 363 25.15 5.30 10.02
C LEU A 363 25.66 5.79 8.64
N ALA A 364 26.90 6.23 8.54
CA ALA A 364 27.50 6.67 7.27
C ALA A 364 27.64 5.53 6.24
N ASN A 365 27.69 4.28 6.71
CA ASN A 365 27.82 3.10 5.84
C ASN A 365 26.49 2.66 5.23
N GLY A 366 25.36 3.05 5.82
CA GLY A 366 24.01 2.71 5.36
C GLY A 366 23.30 3.86 4.63
N SER A 367 22.08 3.60 4.21
CA SER A 367 21.23 4.55 3.50
C SER A 367 20.43 5.43 4.47
N PHE A 368 21.08 6.10 5.41
CA PHE A 368 20.42 6.90 6.44
C PHE A 368 20.31 8.38 6.07
N TYR A 369 19.15 8.95 6.37
CA TYR A 369 18.86 10.39 6.19
C TYR A 369 18.29 10.98 7.47
N LYS A 370 18.62 12.24 7.77
CA LYS A 370 18.18 12.90 9.00
C LYS A 370 16.71 13.31 8.95
N PRO A 371 15.93 13.19 10.04
CA PRO A 371 14.63 13.82 10.16
C PRO A 371 14.71 15.29 9.80
N THR A 372 13.87 15.74 8.83
CA THR A 372 14.05 17.04 8.19
C THR A 372 12.75 17.85 8.19
N LEU A 373 12.85 19.10 8.63
CA LEU A 373 11.80 20.10 8.53
C LEU A 373 12.27 21.28 7.69
N ILE A 374 11.45 21.70 6.74
CA ILE A 374 11.71 22.87 5.88
C ILE A 374 10.62 23.90 6.15
N THR A 375 11.02 25.15 6.40
CA THR A 375 10.15 26.29 6.67
C THR A 375 10.36 27.38 5.61
N ASN A 376 9.60 28.46 5.70
CA ASN A 376 9.60 29.56 4.72
C ASN A 376 9.20 29.08 3.30
N VAL A 377 8.30 28.08 3.25
CA VAL A 377 7.85 27.41 2.03
C VAL A 377 6.51 27.97 1.60
N THR A 378 6.32 28.24 0.31
CA THR A 378 5.02 28.53 -0.29
C THR A 378 4.36 27.25 -0.81
N ASN A 379 3.01 27.23 -0.87
CA ASN A 379 2.28 26.01 -1.27
C ASN A 379 2.56 25.57 -2.72
N ASP A 380 2.95 26.49 -3.58
CA ASP A 380 3.28 26.25 -5.00
C ASP A 380 4.76 25.90 -5.24
N SER A 381 5.60 25.92 -4.19
CA SER A 381 7.01 25.56 -4.30
C SER A 381 7.20 24.09 -4.69
N TYR A 382 8.36 23.79 -5.30
CA TYR A 382 8.74 22.42 -5.64
C TYR A 382 8.67 21.47 -4.44
N ALA A 383 9.20 21.89 -3.30
CA ALA A 383 9.21 21.08 -2.08
C ALA A 383 7.81 20.80 -1.52
N ALA A 384 6.84 21.70 -1.77
CA ALA A 384 5.44 21.52 -1.35
C ALA A 384 4.61 20.68 -2.34
N GLN A 385 5.02 20.55 -3.60
CA GLN A 385 4.26 19.85 -4.63
C GLN A 385 4.82 18.48 -5.00
N GLU A 386 6.14 18.25 -4.88
CA GLU A 386 6.80 16.99 -5.23
C GLU A 386 6.71 15.95 -4.11
N GLU A 387 6.43 14.70 -4.46
CA GLU A 387 6.51 13.56 -3.54
C GLU A 387 7.98 13.19 -3.27
N ILE A 388 8.54 13.65 -2.14
CA ILE A 388 9.93 13.40 -1.76
C ILE A 388 10.17 11.94 -1.38
N PHE A 389 9.19 11.34 -0.68
CA PHE A 389 9.19 9.96 -0.21
C PHE A 389 10.36 9.64 0.73
N GLY A 390 10.56 10.50 1.72
CA GLY A 390 11.58 10.43 2.75
C GLY A 390 11.18 11.23 3.99
N PRO A 391 12.03 11.30 5.04
CA PRO A 391 11.70 11.91 6.33
C PRO A 391 11.77 13.44 6.28
N VAL A 392 11.11 14.04 5.29
CA VAL A 392 11.14 15.49 4.99
C VAL A 392 9.72 16.03 4.95
N ALA A 393 9.40 16.95 5.86
CA ALA A 393 8.16 17.71 5.81
C ALA A 393 8.44 19.21 5.55
N VAL A 394 7.52 19.82 4.80
CA VAL A 394 7.49 21.29 4.64
C VAL A 394 6.42 21.87 5.54
N ILE A 395 6.71 22.99 6.22
CA ILE A 395 5.79 23.68 7.14
C ILE A 395 5.34 24.97 6.51
N ILE A 396 4.04 25.09 6.26
CA ILE A 396 3.40 26.23 5.60
C ILE A 396 2.43 26.90 6.59
N LYS A 397 2.55 28.21 6.72
CA LYS A 397 1.67 29.02 7.57
C LYS A 397 0.36 29.31 6.83
N PHE A 398 -0.78 29.27 7.55
CA PHE A 398 -2.05 29.72 7.04
C PHE A 398 -2.80 30.57 8.06
N LYS A 399 -3.82 31.33 7.62
CA LYS A 399 -4.61 32.22 8.47
C LYS A 399 -6.04 31.73 8.70
N THR A 400 -6.72 31.34 7.64
CA THR A 400 -8.17 31.02 7.69
C THR A 400 -8.44 29.59 7.26
N GLU A 401 -9.62 29.07 7.67
CA GLU A 401 -10.12 27.75 7.26
C GLU A 401 -10.23 27.63 5.73
N ASP A 402 -10.78 28.66 5.06
CA ASP A 402 -10.92 28.66 3.59
C ASP A 402 -9.58 28.65 2.87
N GLU A 403 -8.58 29.38 3.39
CA GLU A 403 -7.23 29.41 2.84
C GLU A 403 -6.58 28.03 2.90
N VAL A 404 -6.64 27.36 4.06
CA VAL A 404 -5.99 26.05 4.20
C VAL A 404 -6.70 24.96 3.40
N ILE A 405 -8.03 25.00 3.26
CA ILE A 405 -8.78 24.09 2.39
C ILE A 405 -8.32 24.29 0.93
N LYS A 406 -8.18 25.52 0.47
CA LYS A 406 -7.66 25.84 -0.85
C LYS A 406 -6.26 25.26 -1.03
N TYR A 407 -5.34 25.54 -0.11
CA TYR A 407 -3.97 25.04 -0.16
C TYR A 407 -3.91 23.49 -0.14
N ALA A 408 -4.70 22.84 0.68
CA ALA A 408 -4.77 21.37 0.74
C ALA A 408 -5.15 20.76 -0.61
N ASN A 409 -6.07 21.42 -1.33
CA ASN A 409 -6.60 20.96 -2.61
C ASN A 409 -5.72 21.34 -3.82
N GLU A 410 -4.84 22.32 -3.69
CA GLU A 410 -3.87 22.73 -4.72
C GLU A 410 -2.71 21.74 -4.82
N SER A 411 -3.01 20.53 -5.23
CA SER A 411 -2.05 19.48 -5.54
C SER A 411 -2.65 18.54 -6.60
N VAL A 412 -1.81 17.93 -7.40
CA VAL A 412 -2.24 16.88 -8.33
C VAL A 412 -2.61 15.59 -7.60
N TYR A 413 -2.22 15.46 -6.35
CA TYR A 413 -2.47 14.32 -5.47
C TYR A 413 -3.74 14.50 -4.61
N GLY A 414 -4.24 13.39 -4.08
CA GLY A 414 -5.39 13.37 -3.18
C GLY A 414 -5.50 12.03 -2.44
N LEU A 415 -4.43 11.55 -1.80
CA LEU A 415 -4.43 10.25 -1.12
C LEU A 415 -4.90 10.33 0.33
N GLY A 416 -4.20 11.10 1.16
CA GLY A 416 -4.50 11.24 2.58
C GLY A 416 -4.55 12.70 3.05
N GLY A 417 -5.09 12.93 4.23
CA GLY A 417 -5.09 14.22 4.92
C GLY A 417 -5.32 14.08 6.42
N GLY A 418 -4.73 14.97 7.20
CA GLY A 418 -4.93 15.07 8.65
C GLY A 418 -5.52 16.41 9.05
N VAL A 419 -6.40 16.43 10.06
CA VAL A 419 -7.01 17.64 10.61
C VAL A 419 -6.92 17.60 12.13
N TRP A 420 -6.28 18.59 12.73
CA TRP A 420 -6.06 18.68 14.17
C TRP A 420 -6.77 19.91 14.72
N THR A 421 -7.81 19.71 15.51
CA THR A 421 -8.65 20.75 16.13
C THR A 421 -9.47 20.15 17.26
N LYS A 422 -9.83 20.95 18.26
CA LYS A 422 -10.81 20.60 19.31
C LYS A 422 -12.25 20.88 18.88
N ASP A 423 -12.47 21.63 17.81
CA ASP A 423 -13.80 21.94 17.27
C ASP A 423 -14.27 20.82 16.33
N LEU A 424 -15.22 20.02 16.79
CA LEU A 424 -15.81 18.92 16.01
C LEU A 424 -16.45 19.40 14.70
N ASN A 425 -17.11 20.57 14.71
CA ASN A 425 -17.76 21.10 13.50
C ASN A 425 -16.71 21.50 12.45
N ARG A 426 -15.63 22.14 12.86
CA ARG A 426 -14.48 22.45 12.00
C ARG A 426 -13.86 21.18 11.45
N ALA A 427 -13.58 20.22 12.32
CA ALA A 427 -13.01 18.92 11.89
C ALA A 427 -13.84 18.29 10.78
N PHE A 428 -15.17 18.27 10.92
CA PHE A 428 -16.08 17.69 9.93
C PHE A 428 -16.16 18.52 8.65
N ARG A 429 -16.26 19.85 8.72
CA ARG A 429 -16.30 20.73 7.54
C ARG A 429 -15.01 20.59 6.72
N VAL A 430 -13.85 20.74 7.37
CA VAL A 430 -12.54 20.67 6.70
C VAL A 430 -12.31 19.29 6.09
N SER A 431 -12.59 18.22 6.85
CA SER A 431 -12.44 16.84 6.35
C SER A 431 -13.29 16.55 5.12
N ARG A 432 -14.48 17.16 5.00
CA ARG A 432 -15.33 17.01 3.83
C ARG A 432 -14.94 17.89 2.65
N SER A 433 -14.20 18.96 2.90
CA SER A 433 -13.81 19.95 1.90
C SER A 433 -12.46 19.65 1.23
N ILE A 434 -11.61 18.84 1.86
CA ILE A 434 -10.34 18.42 1.24
C ILE A 434 -10.55 17.24 0.28
N GLU A 435 -9.99 17.35 -0.92
CA GLU A 435 -10.15 16.39 -2.03
C GLU A 435 -9.19 15.21 -1.88
N THR A 436 -9.44 14.36 -0.89
CA THR A 436 -8.60 13.22 -0.56
C THR A 436 -9.42 12.01 -0.15
N GLY A 437 -8.92 10.82 -0.43
CA GLY A 437 -9.67 9.59 -0.19
C GLY A 437 -9.69 9.13 1.25
N ARG A 438 -8.71 9.54 2.08
CA ARG A 438 -8.64 9.24 3.51
C ARG A 438 -8.36 10.51 4.30
N VAL A 439 -9.15 10.77 5.34
CA VAL A 439 -8.89 11.84 6.30
C VAL A 439 -8.82 11.28 7.71
N TRP A 440 -7.83 11.72 8.46
CA TRP A 440 -7.68 11.46 9.90
C TRP A 440 -7.99 12.73 10.68
N VAL A 441 -8.66 12.58 11.81
CA VAL A 441 -8.92 13.70 12.73
C VAL A 441 -8.27 13.40 14.08
N ASN A 442 -7.40 14.28 14.54
CA ASN A 442 -6.62 14.15 15.78
C ASN A 442 -5.85 12.82 15.90
N THR A 443 -5.47 12.24 14.80
CA THR A 443 -4.60 11.07 14.64
C THR A 443 -4.01 11.07 13.24
N TYR A 444 -3.06 10.16 12.96
CA TYR A 444 -2.49 9.99 11.62
C TYR A 444 -2.08 8.52 11.40
N ASN A 445 -1.97 8.07 10.14
CA ASN A 445 -1.51 6.73 9.73
C ASN A 445 -2.29 5.53 10.31
N ALA A 446 -3.47 5.73 10.92
CA ALA A 446 -4.34 4.63 11.32
C ALA A 446 -5.04 4.04 10.08
N ILE A 447 -4.75 2.77 9.75
CA ILE A 447 -5.25 2.08 8.55
C ILE A 447 -5.89 0.73 8.87
N PRO A 448 -7.01 0.72 9.62
CA PRO A 448 -7.71 -0.51 9.96
C PRO A 448 -8.32 -1.17 8.72
N ALA A 449 -8.38 -2.51 8.70
CA ALA A 449 -8.91 -3.30 7.59
C ALA A 449 -10.38 -2.95 7.24
N GLY A 450 -11.16 -2.51 8.23
CA GLY A 450 -12.57 -2.15 8.08
C GLY A 450 -12.85 -0.74 7.54
N ALA A 451 -11.84 0.00 7.09
CA ALA A 451 -12.03 1.35 6.55
C ALA A 451 -11.40 1.48 5.16
N PRO A 452 -12.13 1.93 4.13
CA PRO A 452 -11.62 1.98 2.75
C PRO A 452 -10.44 2.95 2.65
N PHE A 453 -9.42 2.57 1.87
CA PHE A 453 -8.25 3.36 1.56
C PHE A 453 -8.12 3.55 0.05
N GLY A 454 -7.69 4.73 -0.40
CA GLY A 454 -7.42 5.00 -1.82
C GLY A 454 -7.50 6.48 -2.16
N GLY A 455 -6.93 6.83 -3.31
CA GLY A 455 -6.73 8.21 -3.72
C GLY A 455 -7.88 8.83 -4.52
N TYR A 456 -7.87 10.17 -4.53
CA TYR A 456 -8.49 11.04 -5.52
C TYR A 456 -7.43 11.49 -6.52
N LYS A 457 -7.82 12.14 -7.59
CA LYS A 457 -6.93 12.76 -8.59
C LYS A 457 -5.89 11.73 -9.10
N THR A 458 -4.61 12.12 -9.15
CA THR A 458 -3.52 11.24 -9.62
C THR A 458 -3.01 10.25 -8.57
N SER A 459 -3.61 10.24 -7.37
CA SER A 459 -3.21 9.29 -6.31
C SER A 459 -3.83 7.90 -6.46
N GLY A 460 -4.75 7.69 -7.41
CA GLY A 460 -5.18 6.34 -7.72
C GLY A 460 -6.60 6.18 -8.23
N ILE A 461 -6.94 4.93 -8.53
CA ILE A 461 -8.24 4.48 -9.03
C ILE A 461 -8.67 3.26 -8.22
N GLY A 462 -9.90 3.29 -7.72
CA GLY A 462 -10.42 2.24 -6.86
C GLY A 462 -10.15 2.47 -5.39
N ARG A 463 -10.34 1.42 -4.60
CA ARG A 463 -10.07 1.41 -3.14
C ARG A 463 -9.43 0.10 -2.76
N GLU A 464 -8.59 0.16 -1.73
CA GLU A 464 -8.06 -1.01 -1.02
C GLU A 464 -8.73 -1.10 0.35
N THR A 465 -8.53 -2.23 1.03
CA THR A 465 -9.14 -2.52 2.35
C THR A 465 -10.68 -2.47 2.32
N HIS A 466 -11.33 -2.67 3.47
CA HIS A 466 -12.79 -2.68 3.59
C HIS A 466 -13.47 -3.61 2.55
N LYS A 467 -14.68 -4.05 2.82
CA LYS A 467 -15.43 -4.94 1.89
C LYS A 467 -15.68 -4.35 0.51
N VAL A 468 -15.59 -3.02 0.36
CA VAL A 468 -15.75 -2.35 -0.94
C VAL A 468 -14.77 -2.83 -2.00
N ILE A 469 -13.58 -3.33 -1.60
CA ILE A 469 -12.59 -3.86 -2.54
C ILE A 469 -13.10 -5.14 -3.24
N LEU A 470 -14.02 -5.89 -2.65
CA LEU A 470 -14.59 -7.09 -3.25
C LEU A 470 -15.32 -6.76 -4.56
N ASP A 471 -15.88 -5.55 -4.70
CA ASP A 471 -16.48 -5.07 -5.95
C ASP A 471 -15.47 -4.97 -7.09
N HIS A 472 -14.20 -4.79 -6.77
CA HIS A 472 -13.11 -4.72 -7.75
C HIS A 472 -12.54 -6.09 -8.13
N TYR A 473 -12.87 -7.16 -7.37
CA TYR A 473 -12.45 -8.55 -7.65
C TYR A 473 -13.61 -9.43 -8.13
N THR A 474 -14.81 -8.85 -8.26
CA THR A 474 -16.00 -9.54 -8.73
C THR A 474 -16.66 -8.77 -9.87
N GLN A 475 -17.51 -9.45 -10.63
CA GLN A 475 -18.35 -8.86 -11.64
C GLN A 475 -19.79 -9.27 -11.39
N MET A 476 -20.74 -8.37 -11.64
CA MET A 476 -22.16 -8.65 -11.45
C MET A 476 -22.73 -9.37 -12.65
N LYS A 477 -23.47 -10.46 -12.38
CA LYS A 477 -24.31 -11.14 -13.36
C LYS A 477 -25.76 -10.96 -12.98
N ASN A 478 -26.58 -10.48 -13.89
CA ASN A 478 -28.03 -10.42 -13.71
C ASN A 478 -28.71 -11.58 -14.43
N ILE A 479 -29.62 -12.27 -13.75
CA ILE A 479 -30.50 -13.29 -14.32
C ILE A 479 -31.94 -12.78 -14.18
N LEU A 480 -32.62 -12.58 -15.32
CA LEU A 480 -34.05 -12.28 -15.36
C LEU A 480 -34.84 -13.55 -15.60
N ILE A 481 -35.75 -13.86 -14.70
CA ILE A 481 -36.60 -15.01 -14.76
C ILE A 481 -38.04 -14.55 -15.01
N LYS A 482 -38.60 -14.97 -16.14
CA LYS A 482 -40.02 -14.82 -16.42
C LYS A 482 -40.79 -15.91 -15.69
N LEU A 483 -41.76 -15.53 -14.85
CA LEU A 483 -42.53 -16.46 -14.01
C LEU A 483 -43.88 -16.89 -14.61
N ASP A 484 -44.30 -16.25 -15.71
CA ASP A 484 -45.48 -16.67 -16.44
C ASP A 484 -45.10 -17.44 -17.74
N GLU A 485 -46.02 -18.27 -18.22
CA GLU A 485 -45.86 -19.09 -19.43
C GLU A 485 -46.39 -18.39 -20.70
N ASN A 486 -46.84 -17.15 -20.62
CA ASN A 486 -47.42 -16.43 -21.75
C ASN A 486 -46.33 -16.05 -22.78
N PRO A 487 -46.60 -16.22 -24.09
CA PRO A 487 -45.72 -15.67 -25.12
C PRO A 487 -45.52 -14.17 -24.98
N SER A 488 -44.39 -13.65 -25.42
CA SER A 488 -44.12 -12.21 -25.38
C SER A 488 -45.15 -11.36 -26.18
N GLY A 489 -45.83 -11.95 -27.11
CA GLY A 489 -46.77 -11.29 -28.01
C GLY A 489 -46.10 -10.41 -29.09
N PHE A 490 -44.77 -10.29 -29.03
CA PHE A 490 -44.00 -9.41 -29.93
C PHE A 490 -43.92 -9.98 -31.39
N TYR A 491 -43.91 -11.28 -31.50
CA TYR A 491 -43.96 -11.99 -32.79
C TYR A 491 -45.19 -12.95 -32.80
N PRO A 492 -46.41 -12.44 -33.04
CA PRO A 492 -47.61 -13.30 -33.05
C PRO A 492 -47.49 -14.33 -34.16
N LYS A 493 -47.89 -15.58 -33.86
CA LYS A 493 -48.05 -16.61 -34.90
C LYS A 493 -49.12 -16.12 -35.87
N LYS A 494 -48.82 -16.12 -37.19
CA LYS A 494 -49.78 -15.87 -38.25
C LYS A 494 -50.83 -16.93 -38.26
#